data_0993b58d54db3b10746ae9820ec50a11
#
_entry.id   0993b58d54db3b10746ae9820ec50a11
#
_cell.length_a   1.000
_cell.length_b   1.000
_cell.length_c   1.000
_cell.angle_alpha   90.00
_cell.angle_beta   90.00
_cell.angle_gamma   90.00
#
_symmetry.space_group_name_H-M   'P 1'
#
loop_
_entity.id
_entity.type
_entity.pdbx_description
1 polymer ?
#
loop_
_entity_poly.entity_id
_entity_poly.type
_entity_poly.pdbx_seq_one_letter_code
_entity_poly.pdbx_strand_id
1 'polypeptide(L)' 'MSGIGNSQTLTILIERQPDGEYAAIDEANHDLGWPVGYGKTKRAAIEDLIEQMDERGLIEDHPAA' A
#
# COMPACT_ATOMS: atom_id res chain seq x y z
N MET A 1 -12.50 -24.61 -0.91
CA MET A 1 -12.38 -24.13 -0.94
C MET A 1 -11.86 -23.64 -1.15
N SER A 2 -11.65 -23.31 -1.22
CA SER A 2 -11.29 -22.83 -1.39
C SER A 2 -10.80 -22.05 -1.69
N GLY A 3 -10.62 -21.74 -2.16
CA GLY A 3 -10.11 -20.79 -2.70
C GLY A 3 -9.37 -19.96 -1.99
N ILE A 4 -9.38 -19.95 -1.42
CA ILE A 4 -8.90 -19.28 -0.60
C ILE A 4 -7.60 -19.13 -0.58
N GLY A 5 -7.03 -19.77 -0.98
CA GLY A 5 -5.80 -19.61 -0.89
C GLY A 5 -5.25 -18.53 -1.47
N ASN A 6 -5.90 -17.74 -2.12
CA ASN A 6 -5.36 -16.71 -2.60
C ASN A 6 -5.50 -15.55 -1.95
N SER A 7 -5.90 -15.46 -0.86
CA SER A 7 -6.04 -14.29 -0.19
C SER A 7 -4.75 -13.66 -0.08
N GLN A 8 -4.56 -12.48 -0.51
CA GLN A 8 -3.41 -11.80 -0.31
C GLN A 8 -3.54 -10.87 0.79
N THR A 9 -2.72 -10.82 1.77
CA THR A 9 -2.81 -9.88 2.87
C THR A 9 -1.77 -8.84 2.68
N LEU A 10 -2.14 -7.60 2.65
CA LEU A 10 -1.23 -6.50 2.51
C LEU A 10 -1.05 -5.88 3.87
N THR A 11 0.13 -5.92 4.41
CA THR A 11 0.40 -5.32 5.71
C THR A 11 1.03 -3.97 5.48
N ILE A 12 0.37 -2.94 5.93
CA ILE A 12 0.83 -1.59 5.74
C ILE A 12 1.25 -1.00 7.07
N LEU A 13 2.48 -0.51 7.13
CA LEU A 13 2.99 0.15 8.31
C LEU A 13 2.72 1.62 8.15
N ILE A 14 2.13 2.25 9.15
CA ILE A 14 1.84 3.67 9.11
C ILE A 14 2.75 4.38 10.08
N GLU A 15 3.48 5.40 9.59
CA GLU A 15 4.34 6.16 10.45
C GLU A 15 3.95 7.61 10.41
N ARG A 16 3.91 8.26 11.55
CA ARG A 16 3.61 9.67 11.58
C ARG A 16 4.89 10.42 11.39
N GLN A 17 4.89 11.38 10.51
CA GLN A 17 6.07 12.15 10.19
C GLN A 17 6.16 13.38 11.08
N PRO A 18 7.31 13.96 11.25
CA PRO A 18 7.47 15.12 12.10
C PRO A 18 6.64 16.31 11.65
N ASP A 19 6.29 16.41 10.40
CA ASP A 19 5.51 17.52 9.93
C ASP A 19 4.03 17.27 10.10
N GLY A 20 3.65 16.18 10.71
CA GLY A 20 2.24 15.91 10.96
C GLY A 20 1.59 15.06 9.89
N GLU A 21 2.29 14.72 8.85
CA GLU A 21 1.72 13.87 7.85
C GLU A 21 2.00 12.42 8.17
N TYR A 22 1.39 11.51 7.43
CA TYR A 22 1.58 10.10 7.66
C TYR A 22 2.21 9.46 6.44
N ALA A 23 3.01 8.45 6.67
CA ALA A 23 3.61 7.66 5.59
C ALA A 23 3.09 6.25 5.69
N ALA A 24 2.68 5.67 4.58
CA ALA A 24 2.21 4.30 4.53
C ALA A 24 3.21 3.47 3.74
N ILE A 25 3.68 2.38 4.33
CA ILE A 25 4.74 1.58 3.76
C ILE A 25 4.29 0.14 3.70
N ASP A 26 4.51 -0.52 2.58
CA ASP A 26 4.21 -1.92 2.46
C ASP A 26 5.30 -2.67 3.21
N GLU A 27 4.96 -3.19 4.38
CA GLU A 27 5.97 -3.74 5.24
C GLU A 27 6.68 -4.92 4.63
N ALA A 28 6.05 -5.68 3.83
CA ALA A 28 6.67 -6.84 3.26
C ALA A 28 7.61 -6.51 2.11
N ASN A 29 7.43 -5.35 1.51
CA ASN A 29 8.19 -4.99 0.35
C ASN A 29 8.77 -3.61 0.41
N HIS A 30 9.27 -3.18 1.52
CA HIS A 30 9.73 -1.82 1.63
C HIS A 30 11.17 -1.69 1.18
N ASP A 31 11.53 -2.34 0.09
CA ASP A 31 12.86 -2.23 -0.36
C ASP A 31 13.08 -1.02 -1.19
N LEU A 32 14.28 -0.75 -1.64
CA LEU A 32 14.55 0.35 -2.43
C LEU A 32 13.74 0.33 -3.65
N GLY A 33 13.12 1.38 -3.98
CA GLY A 33 12.28 1.48 -5.14
C GLY A 33 10.85 1.16 -4.92
N TRP A 34 10.49 0.69 -3.75
CA TRP A 34 9.09 0.43 -3.48
C TRP A 34 8.41 1.73 -3.09
N PRO A 35 7.23 2.02 -3.55
CA PRO A 35 6.61 3.31 -3.28
C PRO A 35 6.21 3.47 -1.82
N VAL A 36 6.13 4.69 -1.39
CA VAL A 36 5.68 5.02 -0.04
C VAL A 36 4.56 6.02 -0.24
N GLY A 37 3.43 5.80 0.41
CA GLY A 37 2.33 6.73 0.31
C GLY A 37 2.38 7.77 1.38
N TYR A 38 1.95 8.98 1.09
CA TYR A 38 1.97 10.05 2.06
C TYR A 38 0.62 10.73 2.08
N GLY A 39 0.20 11.19 3.20
CA GLY A 39 -1.05 11.93 3.30
C GLY A 39 -1.22 12.59 4.62
N LYS A 40 -2.19 13.46 4.75
CA LYS A 40 -2.42 14.18 5.98
C LYS A 40 -3.19 13.34 6.98
N THR A 41 -3.74 12.23 6.57
CA THR A 41 -4.39 11.30 7.47
C THR A 41 -3.88 9.92 7.15
N LYS A 42 -4.10 8.98 8.05
CA LYS A 42 -3.68 7.62 7.80
C LYS A 42 -4.34 7.08 6.55
N ARG A 43 -5.63 7.36 6.36
CA ARG A 43 -6.33 6.87 5.22
C ARG A 43 -5.78 7.44 3.94
N ALA A 44 -5.48 8.73 3.93
CA ALA A 44 -4.94 9.37 2.74
C ALA A 44 -3.58 8.77 2.37
N ALA A 45 -2.77 8.47 3.36
CA ALA A 45 -1.47 7.87 3.11
C ALA A 45 -1.63 6.47 2.51
N ILE A 46 -2.58 5.70 3.00
CA ILE A 46 -2.83 4.38 2.49
C ILE A 46 -3.34 4.45 1.06
N GLU A 47 -4.23 5.39 0.80
CA GLU A 47 -4.78 5.53 -0.54
C GLU A 47 -3.70 5.93 -1.52
N ASP A 48 -2.81 6.80 -1.10
CA ASP A 48 -1.72 7.23 -1.95
C ASP A 48 -0.80 6.05 -2.27
N LEU A 49 -0.51 5.23 -1.28
CA LEU A 49 0.33 4.07 -1.49
C LEU A 49 -0.31 3.11 -2.49
N ILE A 50 -1.59 2.84 -2.31
CA ILE A 50 -2.29 1.92 -3.18
C ILE A 50 -2.32 2.45 -4.60
N GLU A 51 -2.53 3.75 -4.74
CA GLU A 51 -2.57 4.32 -6.05
C GLU A 51 -1.22 4.20 -6.75
N GLN A 52 -0.15 4.45 -6.04
CA GLN A 52 1.16 4.33 -6.61
C GLN A 52 1.46 2.88 -6.99
N MET A 53 1.06 1.94 -6.17
CA MET A 53 1.29 0.54 -6.46
C MET A 53 0.51 0.11 -7.69
N ASP A 54 -0.70 0.64 -7.83
CA ASP A 54 -1.53 0.32 -8.96
C ASP A 54 -0.91 0.87 -10.25
N GLU A 55 -0.44 2.09 -10.19
CA GLU A 55 0.16 2.68 -11.35
C GLU A 55 1.42 1.97 -11.79
N ARG A 56 2.13 1.37 -10.89
CA ARG A 56 3.35 0.68 -11.21
C ARG A 56 3.12 -0.80 -11.50
N GLY A 57 1.87 -1.25 -11.46
CA GLY A 57 1.58 -2.63 -11.71
C GLY A 57 1.99 -3.57 -10.62
N LEU A 58 2.14 -3.07 -9.40
CA LEU A 58 2.57 -3.91 -8.30
C LEU A 58 1.41 -4.62 -7.63
N ILE A 59 0.17 -4.20 -7.90
CA ILE A 59 -1.00 -4.83 -7.36
C ILE A 59 -1.70 -5.47 -8.48
N GLU A 60 -2.07 -6.69 -8.36
CA GLU A 60 -2.76 -7.30 -9.38
C GLU A 60 -4.08 -7.37 -9.17
N ASP A 61 -4.84 -6.52 -9.15
CA ASP A 61 -6.12 -6.62 -8.81
C ASP A 61 -6.91 -6.50 -9.92
N HIS A 62 -7.18 -7.04 -10.70
CA HIS A 62 -8.00 -6.85 -11.61
C HIS A 62 -8.96 -7.44 -11.90
N PRO A 63 -9.67 -6.98 -11.97
CA PRO A 63 -10.88 -7.33 -12.11
C PRO A 63 -11.01 -7.88 -13.33
N ALA A 64 -10.59 -8.09 -13.81
CA ALA A 64 -10.85 -8.66 -14.77
C ALA A 64 -11.64 -8.43 -15.48
N ALA A 65 -11.92 -8.18 -15.45
CA ALA A 65 -12.82 -8.00 -16.10
C ALA A 65 -12.89 -8.33 -16.66
#